data_0adf6075ccdf334fb7bd0c598e7ffc20
#
_entry.id   0adf6075ccdf334fb7bd0c598e7ffc20
#
_cell.length_a   1.000
_cell.length_b   1.000
_cell.length_c   1.000
_cell.angle_alpha   90.00
_cell.angle_beta   90.00
_cell.angle_gamma   90.00
#
_symmetry.space_group_name_H-M   'P 1'
#
loop_
_entity.id
_entity.type
_entity.pdbx_description
1 polymer ?
#
loop_
_entity_poly.entity_id
_entity_poly.type
_entity_poly.pdbx_seq_one_letter_code
_entity_poly.pdbx_strand_id
1 'polypeptide(L)'
;MESVYKKTKREGAVLFSSYKRGTGIEKALKLGREDILYELKISKLKGRGGAGFPTATKWMLTAAAKSDIKYLVCNADEGEPGTFKDRVLLTEYPEIVFDGMVIGGYTIGAAKGIVYLRGEYEYMLNFLEDYLEKMRADNLLGNNILGKKDFNFDIIIRMGSGAYVCGEETALIESLEGNRGEARNRPPYPVNTGFMGKPTSVNNVETLASVPHIMIKGGEWFAKQGTDKSSGSKLFSVSGDCDKPGVYELPWGIKIKDLQ
;
A
#
# COMPACT_ATOMS: atom_id res chain seq x y z
N MET A 1 25.48 11.80 1.15
CA MET A 1 25.42 10.33 0.99
C MET A 1 24.67 10.03 -0.29
N GLU A 2 25.34 9.52 -1.32
CA GLU A 2 24.64 8.95 -2.47
C GLU A 2 23.73 7.84 -1.97
N SER A 3 22.49 7.81 -2.44
CA SER A 3 21.50 6.86 -1.94
C SER A 3 22.00 5.44 -2.14
N VAL A 4 22.03 4.66 -1.07
CA VAL A 4 22.41 3.24 -1.07
C VAL A 4 21.50 2.42 -2.00
N TYR A 5 20.35 3.01 -2.37
CA TYR A 5 19.32 2.37 -3.20
C TYR A 5 19.30 3.00 -4.59
N LYS A 6 19.98 2.35 -5.51
CA LYS A 6 19.97 2.75 -6.91
C LYS A 6 18.76 2.11 -7.60
N LYS A 7 17.86 2.96 -8.14
CA LYS A 7 16.69 2.48 -8.88
C LYS A 7 17.13 1.64 -10.07
N THR A 8 16.76 0.38 -10.08
CA THR A 8 16.99 -0.52 -11.20
C THR A 8 15.98 -0.23 -12.31
N LYS A 9 16.43 -0.15 -13.56
CA LYS A 9 15.49 -0.01 -14.69
C LYS A 9 14.65 -1.28 -14.79
N ARG A 10 13.37 -1.16 -14.49
CA ARG A 10 12.37 -2.23 -14.58
C ARG A 10 11.30 -1.85 -15.59
N GLU A 11 10.71 -2.84 -16.20
CA GLU A 11 9.62 -2.67 -17.16
C GLU A 11 8.32 -3.16 -16.54
N GLY A 12 7.23 -2.41 -16.76
CA GLY A 12 5.91 -2.74 -16.27
C GLY A 12 4.87 -1.72 -16.71
N ALA A 13 3.64 -2.19 -16.86
CA ALA A 13 2.56 -1.36 -17.38
C ALA A 13 1.95 -0.44 -16.31
N VAL A 14 2.08 -0.80 -15.04
CA VAL A 14 1.45 -0.11 -13.90
C VAL A 14 2.51 0.42 -12.94
N LEU A 15 3.06 -0.46 -12.08
CA LEU A 15 3.91 -0.07 -10.95
C LEU A 15 5.29 0.42 -11.37
N PHE A 16 5.87 -0.18 -12.42
CA PHE A 16 7.19 0.19 -12.93
C PHE A 16 7.13 1.22 -14.05
N SER A 17 5.94 1.72 -14.40
CA SER A 17 5.79 2.84 -15.32
C SER A 17 6.31 4.15 -14.70
N SER A 18 6.59 5.16 -15.55
CA SER A 18 7.03 6.45 -15.04
C SER A 18 5.95 7.10 -14.17
N TYR A 19 6.36 7.59 -13.01
CA TYR A 19 5.48 8.25 -12.05
C TYR A 19 6.18 9.47 -11.45
N LYS A 20 5.43 10.56 -11.29
CA LYS A 20 5.89 11.76 -10.59
C LYS A 20 5.15 11.87 -9.27
N ARG A 21 5.90 11.96 -8.16
CA ARG A 21 5.37 12.11 -6.80
C ARG A 21 4.30 13.21 -6.73
N GLY A 22 3.21 12.95 -6.03
CA GLY A 22 2.12 13.87 -5.79
C GLY A 22 1.04 13.89 -6.88
N THR A 23 1.33 13.45 -8.12
CA THR A 23 0.35 13.54 -9.23
C THR A 23 -0.89 12.70 -8.98
N GLY A 24 -0.75 11.53 -8.36
CA GLY A 24 -1.88 10.69 -7.97
C GLY A 24 -2.73 11.34 -6.88
N ILE A 25 -2.09 11.99 -5.91
CA ILE A 25 -2.78 12.72 -4.84
C ILE A 25 -3.58 13.90 -5.43
N GLU A 26 -2.93 14.74 -6.27
CA GLU A 26 -3.62 15.86 -6.93
C GLU A 26 -4.87 15.42 -7.69
N LYS A 27 -4.75 14.31 -8.44
CA LYS A 27 -5.87 13.75 -9.18
C LYS A 27 -6.98 13.25 -8.27
N ALA A 28 -6.62 12.51 -7.20
CA ALA A 28 -7.56 11.98 -6.23
C ALA A 28 -8.33 13.09 -5.48
N LEU A 29 -7.64 14.16 -5.07
CA LEU A 29 -8.29 15.29 -4.38
C LEU A 29 -9.26 16.06 -5.28
N LYS A 30 -9.04 16.05 -6.62
CA LYS A 30 -9.98 16.62 -7.61
C LYS A 30 -11.20 15.72 -7.81
N LEU A 31 -11.03 14.39 -7.80
CA LEU A 31 -12.12 13.41 -7.92
C LEU A 31 -13.06 13.46 -6.70
N GLY A 32 -12.49 13.47 -5.51
CA GLY A 32 -13.26 13.34 -4.28
C GLY A 32 -13.45 11.88 -3.84
N ARG A 33 -13.94 11.68 -2.61
CA ARG A 33 -13.96 10.36 -1.95
C ARG A 33 -14.84 9.33 -2.65
N GLU A 34 -16.00 9.74 -3.13
CA GLU A 34 -16.97 8.85 -3.79
C GLU A 34 -16.44 8.35 -5.13
N ASP A 35 -15.87 9.26 -5.94
CA ASP A 35 -15.30 8.90 -7.23
C ASP A 35 -14.04 8.05 -7.08
N ILE A 36 -13.21 8.27 -6.06
CA ILE A 36 -12.08 7.39 -5.75
C ILE A 36 -12.58 5.96 -5.46
N LEU A 37 -13.61 5.81 -4.63
CA LEU A 37 -14.19 4.50 -4.34
C LEU A 37 -14.82 3.85 -5.58
N TYR A 38 -15.44 4.65 -6.44
CA TYR A 38 -15.97 4.20 -7.72
C TYR A 38 -14.85 3.68 -8.64
N GLU A 39 -13.77 4.47 -8.84
CA GLU A 39 -12.62 4.07 -9.65
C GLU A 39 -11.96 2.79 -9.12
N LEU A 40 -11.80 2.67 -7.81
CA LEU A 40 -11.29 1.45 -7.19
C LEU A 40 -12.23 0.25 -7.38
N LYS A 41 -13.53 0.46 -7.37
CA LYS A 41 -14.53 -0.60 -7.60
C LYS A 41 -14.47 -1.11 -9.03
N ILE A 42 -14.46 -0.23 -10.03
CA ILE A 42 -14.40 -0.64 -11.44
C ILE A 42 -13.02 -1.21 -11.81
N SER A 43 -11.95 -0.78 -11.15
CA SER A 43 -10.61 -1.37 -11.31
C SER A 43 -10.54 -2.84 -10.89
N LYS A 44 -11.47 -3.29 -10.04
CA LYS A 44 -11.49 -4.61 -9.41
C LYS A 44 -10.19 -4.93 -8.66
N LEU A 45 -9.46 -3.90 -8.17
CA LEU A 45 -8.23 -4.10 -7.41
C LEU A 45 -8.50 -4.94 -6.17
N LYS A 46 -7.81 -6.06 -6.06
CA LYS A 46 -7.78 -6.95 -4.90
C LYS A 46 -6.49 -6.78 -4.12
N GLY A 47 -6.54 -7.01 -2.83
CA GLY A 47 -5.36 -7.01 -1.96
C GLY A 47 -4.25 -7.92 -2.49
N ARG A 48 -3.01 -7.43 -2.44
CA ARG A 48 -1.80 -8.10 -2.93
C ARG A 48 -0.99 -8.79 -1.82
N GLY A 49 -1.53 -8.81 -0.60
CA GLY A 49 -0.91 -9.48 0.56
C GLY A 49 -1.30 -10.94 0.76
N GLY A 50 -1.99 -11.57 -0.21
CA GLY A 50 -2.37 -12.99 -0.18
C GLY A 50 -3.88 -13.24 -0.17
N ALA A 51 -4.65 -12.60 0.72
CA ALA A 51 -6.08 -12.84 0.89
C ALA A 51 -6.98 -12.38 -0.29
N GLY A 52 -6.50 -11.45 -1.11
CA GLY A 52 -7.24 -11.03 -2.31
C GLY A 52 -8.58 -10.32 -2.04
N PHE A 53 -8.76 -9.73 -0.85
CA PHE A 53 -9.98 -9.02 -0.52
C PHE A 53 -10.13 -7.74 -1.39
N PRO A 54 -11.34 -7.40 -1.90
CA PRO A 54 -11.54 -6.22 -2.74
C PRO A 54 -11.21 -4.92 -1.99
N THR A 55 -10.26 -4.14 -2.53
CA THR A 55 -9.75 -2.91 -1.89
C THR A 55 -10.84 -1.86 -1.73
N ALA A 56 -11.67 -1.65 -2.76
CA ALA A 56 -12.81 -0.72 -2.71
C ALA A 56 -13.77 -1.06 -1.57
N THR A 57 -14.11 -2.34 -1.40
CA THR A 57 -15.01 -2.80 -0.32
C THR A 57 -14.40 -2.54 1.06
N LYS A 58 -13.11 -2.86 1.25
CA LYS A 58 -12.39 -2.59 2.51
C LYS A 58 -12.42 -1.11 2.86
N TRP A 59 -12.11 -0.24 1.91
CA TRP A 59 -12.07 1.20 2.12
C TRP A 59 -13.47 1.78 2.35
N MET A 60 -14.47 1.32 1.61
CA MET A 60 -15.88 1.72 1.81
C MET A 60 -16.37 1.37 3.22
N LEU A 61 -16.09 0.15 3.70
CA LEU A 61 -16.48 -0.28 5.05
C LEU A 61 -15.79 0.57 6.12
N THR A 62 -14.48 0.84 5.97
CA THR A 62 -13.74 1.69 6.91
C THR A 62 -14.24 3.14 6.87
N ALA A 63 -14.53 3.67 5.67
CA ALA A 63 -15.08 5.03 5.52
C ALA A 63 -16.44 5.17 6.21
N ALA A 64 -17.32 4.16 6.08
CA ALA A 64 -18.66 4.14 6.65
C ALA A 64 -18.67 3.94 8.18
N ALA A 65 -17.63 3.37 8.77
CA ALA A 65 -17.55 3.15 10.20
C ALA A 65 -17.61 4.47 10.97
N LYS A 66 -18.51 4.55 11.96
CA LYS A 66 -18.67 5.74 12.80
C LYS A 66 -17.56 5.83 13.83
N SER A 67 -16.67 6.79 13.69
CA SER A 67 -15.59 7.08 14.63
C SER A 67 -15.03 8.47 14.38
N ASP A 68 -14.55 9.09 15.44
CA ASP A 68 -13.81 10.35 15.44
C ASP A 68 -12.40 10.20 14.83
N ILE A 69 -11.80 9.03 14.98
CA ILE A 69 -10.45 8.72 14.47
C ILE A 69 -10.49 7.41 13.68
N LYS A 70 -9.79 7.39 12.56
CA LYS A 70 -9.56 6.20 11.74
C LYS A 70 -8.09 6.11 11.37
N TYR A 71 -7.62 4.89 11.12
CA TYR A 71 -6.23 4.61 10.75
C TYR A 71 -6.12 3.90 9.41
N LEU A 72 -5.09 4.27 8.67
CA LEU A 72 -4.64 3.51 7.50
C LEU A 72 -3.30 2.85 7.82
N VAL A 73 -3.20 1.55 7.66
CA VAL A 73 -1.97 0.80 7.90
C VAL A 73 -1.44 0.22 6.59
N CYS A 74 -0.19 0.52 6.29
CA CYS A 74 0.59 -0.15 5.27
C CYS A 74 1.28 -1.35 5.90
N ASN A 75 0.85 -2.55 5.55
CA ASN A 75 1.50 -3.78 5.95
C ASN A 75 2.72 -4.00 5.07
N ALA A 76 3.88 -3.70 5.62
CA ALA A 76 5.19 -3.93 5.03
C ALA A 76 5.96 -5.05 5.77
N ASP A 77 5.22 -5.97 6.41
CA ASP A 77 5.75 -7.18 7.00
C ASP A 77 5.78 -8.31 5.97
N GLU A 78 6.73 -8.23 5.06
CA GLU A 78 6.93 -9.18 3.96
C GLU A 78 7.65 -10.44 4.48
N GLY A 79 6.90 -11.28 5.21
CA GLY A 79 7.43 -12.46 5.91
C GLY A 79 7.37 -13.76 5.11
N GLU A 80 6.65 -13.82 3.97
CA GLU A 80 6.52 -15.03 3.15
C GLU A 80 7.87 -15.42 2.53
N PRO A 81 8.36 -16.66 2.74
CA PRO A 81 9.62 -17.13 2.16
C PRO A 81 9.66 -16.95 0.64
N GLY A 82 10.77 -16.41 0.14
CA GLY A 82 10.97 -16.15 -1.29
C GLY A 82 10.30 -14.89 -1.84
N THR A 83 9.54 -14.14 -1.01
CA THR A 83 8.93 -12.87 -1.42
C THR A 83 9.83 -11.69 -1.06
N PHE A 84 10.09 -10.81 -2.02
CA PHE A 84 10.90 -9.59 -1.85
C PHE A 84 10.43 -8.42 -2.74
N LYS A 85 9.17 -8.43 -3.16
CA LYS A 85 8.56 -7.41 -4.02
C LYS A 85 8.28 -6.10 -3.30
N ASP A 86 7.83 -6.18 -2.04
CA ASP A 86 7.45 -5.00 -1.26
C ASP A 86 8.70 -4.20 -0.86
N ARG A 87 9.81 -4.87 -0.57
CA ARG A 87 11.12 -4.26 -0.38
C ARG A 87 11.54 -3.43 -1.58
N VAL A 88 11.36 -3.94 -2.80
CA VAL A 88 11.68 -3.21 -4.04
C VAL A 88 10.82 -1.96 -4.19
N LEU A 89 9.52 -2.06 -3.93
CA LEU A 89 8.63 -0.90 -3.97
C LEU A 89 9.03 0.18 -2.96
N LEU A 90 9.34 -0.20 -1.74
CA LEU A 90 9.72 0.74 -0.69
C LEU A 90 11.06 1.44 -0.96
N THR A 91 12.01 0.76 -1.62
CA THR A 91 13.35 1.33 -1.88
C THR A 91 13.46 2.04 -3.22
N GLU A 92 12.83 1.50 -4.26
CA GLU A 92 13.01 2.01 -5.63
C GLU A 92 11.82 2.88 -6.10
N TYR A 93 10.64 2.72 -5.48
CA TYR A 93 9.37 3.37 -5.87
C TYR A 93 8.57 3.87 -4.65
N PRO A 94 9.19 4.48 -3.63
CA PRO A 94 8.47 4.92 -2.43
C PRO A 94 7.36 5.93 -2.75
N GLU A 95 7.53 6.70 -3.83
CA GLU A 95 6.56 7.70 -4.28
C GLU A 95 5.17 7.12 -4.51
N ILE A 96 5.04 5.96 -5.17
CA ILE A 96 3.73 5.36 -5.43
C ILE A 96 3.11 4.73 -4.19
N VAL A 97 3.95 4.22 -3.27
CA VAL A 97 3.47 3.63 -2.01
C VAL A 97 2.88 4.70 -1.11
N PHE A 98 3.64 5.78 -0.86
CA PHE A 98 3.20 6.84 0.05
C PHE A 98 2.08 7.70 -0.54
N ASP A 99 2.10 7.98 -1.85
CA ASP A 99 0.96 8.63 -2.52
C ASP A 99 -0.31 7.78 -2.37
N GLY A 100 -0.19 6.45 -2.51
CA GLY A 100 -1.29 5.52 -2.25
C GLY A 100 -1.80 5.56 -0.82
N MET A 101 -0.91 5.73 0.16
CA MET A 101 -1.31 5.92 1.56
C MET A 101 -2.06 7.23 1.77
N VAL A 102 -1.60 8.34 1.19
CA VAL A 102 -2.28 9.64 1.29
C VAL A 102 -3.67 9.58 0.66
N ILE A 103 -3.79 8.98 -0.52
CA ILE A 103 -5.08 8.77 -1.20
C ILE A 103 -6.01 7.90 -0.34
N GLY A 104 -5.50 6.82 0.23
CA GLY A 104 -6.26 5.97 1.14
C GLY A 104 -6.72 6.71 2.39
N GLY A 105 -5.82 7.47 3.02
CA GLY A 105 -6.12 8.32 4.17
C GLY A 105 -7.24 9.31 3.89
N TYR A 106 -7.16 10.01 2.76
CA TYR A 106 -8.21 10.92 2.30
C TYR A 106 -9.55 10.19 2.11
N THR A 107 -9.52 9.06 1.42
CA THR A 107 -10.73 8.32 1.04
C THR A 107 -11.50 7.79 2.26
N ILE A 108 -10.80 7.19 3.23
CA ILE A 108 -11.45 6.61 4.42
C ILE A 108 -11.66 7.63 5.54
N GLY A 109 -11.10 8.84 5.41
CA GLY A 109 -11.13 9.86 6.46
C GLY A 109 -10.19 9.54 7.62
N ALA A 110 -9.05 8.91 7.36
CA ALA A 110 -8.04 8.67 8.38
C ALA A 110 -7.21 9.93 8.64
N ALA A 111 -6.87 10.15 9.90
CA ALA A 111 -5.95 11.23 10.33
C ALA A 111 -4.48 10.78 10.31
N LYS A 112 -4.22 9.48 10.43
CA LYS A 112 -2.87 8.91 10.50
C LYS A 112 -2.72 7.67 9.64
N GLY A 113 -1.56 7.60 8.97
CA GLY A 113 -1.01 6.42 8.32
C GLY A 113 0.11 5.81 9.17
N ILE A 114 0.18 4.49 9.18
CA ILE A 114 1.24 3.75 9.87
C ILE A 114 1.84 2.78 8.86
N VAL A 115 3.15 2.86 8.64
CA VAL A 115 3.89 1.80 7.95
C VAL A 115 4.37 0.82 9.01
N TYR A 116 3.89 -0.40 8.98
CA TYR A 116 4.41 -1.49 9.79
C TYR A 116 5.52 -2.18 9.01
N LEU A 117 6.75 -1.79 9.29
CA LEU A 117 7.94 -2.23 8.57
C LEU A 117 8.53 -3.47 9.24
N ARG A 118 8.74 -4.53 8.47
CA ARG A 118 9.37 -5.77 8.93
C ARG A 118 10.69 -5.49 9.65
N GLY A 119 10.94 -6.16 10.78
CA GLY A 119 12.15 -5.95 11.59
C GLY A 119 13.45 -6.08 10.80
N GLU A 120 13.53 -7.07 9.89
CA GLU A 120 14.71 -7.30 9.05
C GLU A 120 14.94 -6.20 8.00
N TYR A 121 13.99 -5.28 7.83
CA TYR A 121 14.11 -4.13 6.93
C TYR A 121 14.51 -2.83 7.64
N GLU A 122 15.03 -2.92 8.89
CA GLU A 122 15.50 -1.77 9.67
C GLU A 122 16.49 -0.89 8.88
N TYR A 123 17.30 -1.48 8.03
CA TYR A 123 18.25 -0.74 7.18
C TYR A 123 17.60 0.28 6.23
N MET A 124 16.28 0.18 5.99
CA MET A 124 15.53 1.14 5.18
C MET A 124 14.97 2.32 6.01
N LEU A 125 14.93 2.21 7.35
CA LEU A 125 14.18 3.14 8.20
C LEU A 125 14.57 4.60 7.94
N ASN A 126 15.85 4.92 8.05
CA ASN A 126 16.33 6.30 7.85
C ASN A 126 16.01 6.82 6.43
N PHE A 127 16.16 5.99 5.41
CA PHE A 127 15.82 6.35 4.03
C PHE A 127 14.33 6.69 3.88
N LEU A 128 13.46 5.88 4.47
CA LEU A 128 12.00 6.09 4.39
C LEU A 128 11.57 7.30 5.22
N GLU A 129 12.16 7.52 6.40
CA GLU A 129 11.90 8.71 7.21
C GLU A 129 12.34 10.00 6.50
N ASP A 130 13.53 10.02 5.91
CA ASP A 130 14.01 11.14 5.07
C ASP A 130 13.06 11.39 3.88
N TYR A 131 12.46 10.33 3.35
CA TYR A 131 11.48 10.45 2.27
C TYR A 131 10.18 11.10 2.76
N LEU A 132 9.68 10.71 3.93
CA LEU A 132 8.49 11.32 4.55
C LEU A 132 8.73 12.80 4.88
N GLU A 133 9.92 13.17 5.35
CA GLU A 133 10.26 14.59 5.58
C GLU A 133 10.20 15.41 4.27
N LYS A 134 10.69 14.86 3.16
CA LYS A 134 10.54 15.52 1.84
C LYS A 134 9.08 15.66 1.43
N MET A 135 8.23 14.68 1.74
CA MET A 135 6.80 14.77 1.47
C MET A 135 6.11 15.85 2.34
N ARG A 136 6.54 16.01 3.60
CA ARG A 136 6.07 17.11 4.47
C ARG A 136 6.48 18.47 3.92
N ALA A 137 7.74 18.61 3.50
CA ALA A 137 8.24 19.85 2.89
C ALA A 137 7.50 20.24 1.60
N ASP A 138 7.05 19.25 0.82
CA ASP A 138 6.28 19.45 -0.42
C ASP A 138 4.76 19.59 -0.17
N ASN A 139 4.31 19.66 1.09
CA ASN A 139 2.89 19.70 1.48
C ASN A 139 2.07 18.53 0.95
N LEU A 140 2.68 17.34 0.85
CA LEU A 140 2.02 16.08 0.53
C LEU A 140 1.64 15.29 1.78
N LEU A 141 2.14 15.72 2.96
CA LEU A 141 1.80 15.23 4.29
C LEU A 141 1.65 16.42 5.25
N GLY A 142 0.94 16.24 6.34
CA GLY A 142 0.69 17.26 7.36
C GLY A 142 -0.70 17.87 7.26
N ASN A 143 -0.81 19.18 7.34
CA ASN A 143 -2.08 19.90 7.38
C ASN A 143 -2.46 20.47 6.02
N ASN A 144 -3.77 20.43 5.70
CA ASN A 144 -4.34 21.01 4.48
C ASN A 144 -3.54 20.59 3.22
N ILE A 145 -3.32 19.31 3.06
CA ILE A 145 -2.49 18.72 2.00
C ILE A 145 -2.90 19.28 0.64
N LEU A 146 -1.91 19.79 -0.13
CA LEU A 146 -2.09 20.43 -1.44
C LEU A 146 -3.17 21.53 -1.42
N GLY A 147 -3.35 22.23 -0.29
CA GLY A 147 -4.36 23.27 -0.10
C GLY A 147 -5.79 22.74 0.09
N LYS A 148 -6.00 21.45 0.21
CA LYS A 148 -7.31 20.87 0.49
C LYS A 148 -7.69 21.14 1.94
N LYS A 149 -8.63 22.08 2.16
CA LYS A 149 -9.11 22.45 3.49
C LYS A 149 -9.60 21.21 4.25
N ASP A 150 -9.25 21.14 5.53
CA ASP A 150 -9.64 20.08 6.48
C ASP A 150 -9.15 18.66 6.11
N PHE A 151 -8.24 18.54 5.14
CA PHE A 151 -7.53 17.29 4.91
C PHE A 151 -6.15 17.32 5.55
N ASN A 152 -6.05 16.68 6.70
CA ASN A 152 -4.82 16.52 7.47
C ASN A 152 -4.51 15.03 7.56
N PHE A 153 -3.30 14.66 7.17
CA PHE A 153 -2.86 13.28 7.21
C PHE A 153 -1.34 13.23 7.32
N ASP A 154 -0.83 12.42 8.23
CA ASP A 154 0.61 12.18 8.36
C ASP A 154 0.91 10.70 8.50
N ILE A 155 2.13 10.32 8.15
CA ILE A 155 2.58 8.93 8.15
C ILE A 155 3.72 8.78 9.14
N ILE A 156 3.66 7.72 9.95
CA ILE A 156 4.75 7.28 10.82
C ILE A 156 5.18 5.86 10.46
N ILE A 157 6.43 5.54 10.74
CA ILE A 157 6.95 4.18 10.58
C ILE A 157 7.05 3.52 11.95
N ARG A 158 6.62 2.27 12.03
CA ARG A 158 6.75 1.40 13.19
C ARG A 158 7.42 0.11 12.79
N MET A 159 8.48 -0.25 13.52
CA MET A 159 9.19 -1.50 13.29
C MET A 159 8.38 -2.68 13.79
N GLY A 160 8.27 -3.70 12.96
CA GLY A 160 7.69 -4.98 13.31
C GLY A 160 8.62 -5.81 14.21
N SER A 161 8.06 -6.83 14.84
CA SER A 161 8.78 -7.71 15.78
C SER A 161 9.55 -8.86 15.10
N GLY A 162 9.56 -8.93 13.77
CA GLY A 162 10.27 -9.99 13.02
C GLY A 162 9.58 -11.36 13.04
N ALA A 163 8.31 -11.43 13.39
CA ALA A 163 7.54 -12.67 13.43
C ALA A 163 6.61 -12.77 12.21
N TYR A 164 6.64 -13.92 11.50
CA TYR A 164 5.79 -14.19 10.33
C TYR A 164 4.29 -13.94 10.59
N VAL A 165 3.81 -14.32 11.79
CA VAL A 165 2.40 -14.13 12.17
C VAL A 165 1.96 -12.66 12.12
N CYS A 166 2.87 -11.71 12.30
CA CYS A 166 2.58 -10.27 12.26
C CYS A 166 2.24 -9.78 10.84
N GLY A 167 2.40 -10.58 9.81
CA GLY A 167 1.87 -10.35 8.47
C GLY A 167 0.34 -10.49 8.38
N GLU A 168 -0.29 -11.22 9.31
CA GLU A 168 -1.76 -11.26 9.45
C GLU A 168 -2.26 -9.95 10.07
N GLU A 169 -3.35 -9.37 9.50
CA GLU A 169 -3.75 -7.98 9.83
C GLU A 169 -4.10 -7.75 11.30
N THR A 170 -4.64 -8.75 12.01
CA THR A 170 -5.00 -8.60 13.43
C THR A 170 -3.81 -8.81 14.36
N ALA A 171 -2.93 -9.74 14.03
CA ALA A 171 -1.67 -9.94 14.73
C ALA A 171 -0.72 -8.75 14.58
N LEU A 172 -0.71 -8.13 13.39
CA LEU A 172 -0.02 -6.85 13.14
C LEU A 172 -0.54 -5.76 14.07
N ILE A 173 -1.86 -5.64 14.22
CA ILE A 173 -2.48 -4.65 15.11
C ILE A 173 -2.09 -4.89 16.56
N GLU A 174 -2.12 -6.14 17.04
CA GLU A 174 -1.64 -6.49 18.39
C GLU A 174 -0.19 -6.06 18.60
N SER A 175 0.68 -6.36 17.63
CA SER A 175 2.08 -5.94 17.68
C SER A 175 2.24 -4.41 17.68
N LEU A 176 1.44 -3.66 16.90
CA LEU A 176 1.43 -2.20 16.91
C LEU A 176 1.00 -1.62 18.28
N GLU A 177 0.14 -2.32 19.01
CA GLU A 177 -0.33 -1.95 20.34
C GLU A 177 0.66 -2.34 21.45
N GLY A 178 1.79 -2.97 21.08
CA GLY A 178 2.81 -3.42 22.04
C GLY A 178 2.49 -4.75 22.70
N ASN A 179 1.48 -5.46 22.21
CA ASN A 179 1.11 -6.79 22.67
C ASN A 179 1.86 -7.87 21.89
N ARG A 180 1.73 -9.12 22.37
CA ARG A 180 2.19 -10.28 21.60
C ARG A 180 1.42 -10.37 20.29
N GLY A 181 2.13 -10.59 19.18
CA GLY A 181 1.55 -10.73 17.85
C GLY A 181 0.74 -12.01 17.70
N GLU A 182 -0.50 -11.98 18.14
CA GLU A 182 -1.45 -13.10 18.02
C GLU A 182 -2.69 -12.64 17.26
N ALA A 183 -3.21 -13.52 16.38
CA ALA A 183 -4.40 -13.18 15.59
C ALA A 183 -5.63 -13.08 16.51
N ARG A 184 -6.43 -12.01 16.31
CA ARG A 184 -7.70 -11.82 17.01
C ARG A 184 -8.80 -12.70 16.41
N ASN A 185 -9.73 -13.14 17.25
CA ASN A 185 -10.98 -13.71 16.77
C ASN A 185 -11.80 -12.65 16.01
N ARG A 186 -12.40 -13.02 14.89
CA ARG A 186 -13.28 -12.16 14.09
C ARG A 186 -14.69 -12.75 14.03
N PRO A 187 -15.77 -11.97 14.13
CA PRO A 187 -15.84 -10.53 14.32
C PRO A 187 -15.43 -10.09 15.75
N PRO A 188 -15.07 -8.79 15.98
CA PRO A 188 -15.11 -7.68 15.03
C PRO A 188 -13.93 -7.68 14.04
N TYR A 189 -14.17 -7.14 12.84
CA TYR A 189 -13.14 -6.95 11.83
C TYR A 189 -12.39 -5.62 12.05
N PRO A 190 -11.10 -5.50 11.65
CA PRO A 190 -10.31 -4.27 11.81
C PRO A 190 -10.97 -3.02 11.20
N VAL A 191 -11.73 -3.16 10.14
CA VAL A 191 -12.49 -2.05 9.51
C VAL A 191 -13.49 -1.41 10.46
N ASN A 192 -13.91 -2.12 11.51
CA ASN A 192 -14.80 -1.61 12.57
C ASN A 192 -14.04 -1.36 13.87
N THR A 193 -13.16 -2.30 14.27
CA THR A 193 -12.46 -2.30 15.56
C THR A 193 -11.04 -2.83 15.36
N GLY A 194 -10.12 -1.96 14.98
CA GLY A 194 -8.72 -2.26 14.72
C GLY A 194 -7.78 -1.64 15.74
N PHE A 195 -6.77 -0.90 15.27
CA PHE A 195 -5.74 -0.29 16.10
C PHE A 195 -6.34 0.68 17.13
N MET A 196 -5.98 0.48 18.40
CA MET A 196 -6.53 1.22 19.55
C MET A 196 -8.07 1.21 19.61
N GLY A 197 -8.69 0.11 19.17
CA GLY A 197 -10.15 -0.03 19.13
C GLY A 197 -10.85 0.83 18.09
N LYS A 198 -10.11 1.46 17.16
CA LYS A 198 -10.65 2.37 16.13
C LYS A 198 -10.70 1.70 14.75
N PRO A 199 -11.59 2.12 13.85
CA PRO A 199 -11.64 1.60 12.49
C PRO A 199 -10.29 1.73 11.79
N THR A 200 -9.79 0.61 11.28
CA THR A 200 -8.46 0.53 10.69
C THR A 200 -8.50 -0.24 9.37
N SER A 201 -7.97 0.37 8.32
CA SER A 201 -7.77 -0.31 7.04
C SER A 201 -6.31 -0.73 6.88
N VAL A 202 -6.06 -2.04 6.91
CA VAL A 202 -4.72 -2.62 6.69
C VAL A 202 -4.59 -3.01 5.22
N ASN A 203 -3.53 -2.54 4.55
CA ASN A 203 -3.30 -2.79 3.13
C ASN A 203 -1.84 -3.17 2.89
N ASN A 204 -1.60 -4.13 2.00
CA ASN A 204 -0.24 -4.46 1.58
C ASN A 204 0.39 -3.34 0.75
N VAL A 205 1.72 -3.24 0.75
CA VAL A 205 2.52 -2.25 0.01
C VAL A 205 2.14 -2.19 -1.47
N GLU A 206 2.11 -3.32 -2.18
CA GLU A 206 1.77 -3.39 -3.62
C GLU A 206 0.33 -2.95 -3.91
N THR A 207 -0.59 -3.20 -2.97
CA THR A 207 -1.97 -2.73 -3.09
C THR A 207 -2.03 -1.21 -3.09
N LEU A 208 -1.35 -0.57 -2.12
CA LEU A 208 -1.29 0.88 -2.02
C LEU A 208 -0.58 1.49 -3.23
N ALA A 209 0.53 0.91 -3.67
CA ALA A 209 1.29 1.36 -4.84
C ALA A 209 0.46 1.37 -6.14
N SER A 210 -0.55 0.51 -6.25
CA SER A 210 -1.43 0.46 -7.43
C SER A 210 -2.42 1.63 -7.50
N VAL A 211 -2.80 2.20 -6.36
CA VAL A 211 -3.87 3.20 -6.26
C VAL A 211 -3.58 4.49 -7.04
N PRO A 212 -2.39 5.12 -6.94
CA PRO A 212 -2.10 6.35 -7.66
C PRO A 212 -2.24 6.21 -9.18
N HIS A 213 -1.83 5.07 -9.74
CA HIS A 213 -1.97 4.80 -11.16
C HIS A 213 -3.43 4.66 -11.58
N ILE A 214 -4.27 4.03 -10.75
CA ILE A 214 -5.70 3.95 -10.98
C ILE A 214 -6.33 5.35 -10.99
N MET A 215 -5.94 6.23 -10.06
CA MET A 215 -6.45 7.59 -10.03
C MET A 215 -6.08 8.40 -11.28
N ILE A 216 -4.88 8.20 -11.82
CA ILE A 216 -4.38 8.93 -12.98
C ILE A 216 -5.00 8.39 -14.28
N LYS A 217 -5.01 7.07 -14.45
CA LYS A 217 -5.36 6.41 -15.71
C LYS A 217 -6.79 5.86 -15.76
N GLY A 218 -7.48 5.82 -14.63
CA GLY A 218 -8.83 5.30 -14.47
C GLY A 218 -8.89 3.81 -14.12
N GLY A 219 -9.98 3.42 -13.44
CA GLY A 219 -10.19 2.04 -13.00
C GLY A 219 -10.40 1.07 -14.15
N GLU A 220 -11.09 1.48 -15.23
CA GLU A 220 -11.27 0.64 -16.43
C GLU A 220 -9.95 0.30 -17.10
N TRP A 221 -9.02 1.29 -17.16
CA TRP A 221 -7.68 1.04 -17.71
C TRP A 221 -6.96 -0.05 -16.92
N PHE A 222 -7.02 0.02 -15.58
CA PHE A 222 -6.43 -1.00 -14.73
C PHE A 222 -7.13 -2.36 -14.89
N ALA A 223 -8.45 -2.37 -14.98
CA ALA A 223 -9.24 -3.59 -15.15
C ALA A 223 -8.92 -4.34 -16.46
N LYS A 224 -8.52 -3.63 -17.50
CA LYS A 224 -8.10 -4.21 -18.80
C LYS A 224 -6.74 -4.89 -18.74
N GLN A 225 -5.94 -4.66 -17.69
CA GLN A 225 -4.70 -5.40 -17.45
C GLN A 225 -5.05 -6.74 -16.78
N GLY A 226 -4.48 -7.83 -17.27
CA GLY A 226 -4.73 -9.15 -16.68
C GLY A 226 -5.93 -9.88 -17.27
N THR A 227 -6.75 -10.49 -16.41
CA THR A 227 -7.91 -11.32 -16.81
C THR A 227 -9.20 -10.80 -16.20
N ASP A 228 -10.35 -11.24 -16.70
CA ASP A 228 -11.68 -10.85 -16.17
C ASP A 228 -11.85 -11.17 -14.68
N LYS A 229 -11.24 -12.25 -14.19
CA LYS A 229 -11.33 -12.68 -12.78
C LYS A 229 -10.25 -12.07 -11.90
N SER A 230 -9.12 -11.64 -12.49
CA SER A 230 -7.96 -11.08 -11.78
C SER A 230 -7.41 -9.91 -12.58
N SER A 231 -7.83 -8.72 -12.21
CA SER A 231 -7.50 -7.47 -12.90
C SER A 231 -6.15 -6.92 -12.46
N GLY A 232 -5.56 -6.12 -13.33
CA GLY A 232 -4.31 -5.43 -13.09
C GLY A 232 -3.08 -6.28 -13.34
N SER A 233 -1.95 -5.71 -13.00
CA SER A 233 -0.67 -6.41 -12.93
C SER A 233 -0.42 -6.95 -11.52
N LYS A 234 0.60 -7.77 -11.40
CA LYS A 234 1.12 -8.27 -10.14
C LYS A 234 2.65 -8.33 -10.19
N LEU A 235 3.28 -8.08 -9.05
CA LEU A 235 4.70 -8.31 -8.87
C LEU A 235 4.98 -9.77 -8.53
N PHE A 236 5.93 -10.34 -9.25
CA PHE A 236 6.44 -11.68 -9.02
C PHE A 236 7.88 -11.61 -8.55
N SER A 237 8.16 -12.18 -7.39
CA SER A 237 9.52 -12.42 -6.92
C SER A 237 9.99 -13.74 -7.52
N VAL A 238 11.04 -13.68 -8.34
CA VAL A 238 11.63 -14.84 -9.01
C VAL A 238 13.03 -15.04 -8.46
N SER A 239 13.30 -16.22 -7.92
CA SER A 239 14.60 -16.59 -7.37
C SER A 239 14.79 -18.13 -7.40
N GLY A 240 16.01 -18.57 -7.12
CA GLY A 240 16.37 -19.99 -7.12
C GLY A 240 17.07 -20.37 -8.42
N ASP A 241 16.81 -21.58 -8.91
CA ASP A 241 17.40 -22.11 -10.14
C ASP A 241 16.72 -21.53 -11.37
N CYS A 242 17.07 -20.29 -11.69
CA CYS A 242 16.55 -19.52 -12.83
C CYS A 242 17.61 -18.60 -13.40
N ASP A 243 17.57 -18.35 -14.71
CA ASP A 243 18.56 -17.52 -15.41
C ASP A 243 18.56 -16.06 -15.00
N LYS A 244 17.39 -15.52 -14.67
CA LYS A 244 17.20 -14.09 -14.40
C LYS A 244 16.38 -13.86 -13.12
N PRO A 245 16.99 -13.98 -11.93
CA PRO A 245 16.29 -13.66 -10.69
C PRO A 245 15.95 -12.17 -10.62
N GLY A 246 14.81 -11.84 -9.98
CA GLY A 246 14.39 -10.44 -9.85
C GLY A 246 12.93 -10.27 -9.48
N VAL A 247 12.47 -9.03 -9.47
CA VAL A 247 11.06 -8.69 -9.32
C VAL A 247 10.51 -8.21 -10.67
N TYR A 248 9.48 -8.88 -11.13
CA TYR A 248 8.86 -8.65 -12.42
C TYR A 248 7.42 -8.19 -12.25
N GLU A 249 7.04 -7.14 -12.97
CA GLU A 249 5.63 -6.74 -13.07
C GLU A 249 5.02 -7.37 -14.32
N LEU A 250 4.03 -8.22 -14.13
CA LEU A 250 3.37 -8.95 -15.21
C LEU A 250 1.86 -8.91 -15.04
N PRO A 251 1.09 -8.93 -16.15
CA PRO A 251 -0.35 -9.04 -16.08
C PRO A 251 -0.77 -10.39 -15.51
N TRP A 252 -1.89 -10.44 -14.81
CA TRP A 252 -2.47 -11.71 -14.42
C TRP A 252 -2.80 -12.59 -15.63
N GLY A 253 -2.63 -13.90 -15.48
CA GLY A 253 -2.88 -14.89 -16.54
C GLY A 253 -1.65 -15.32 -17.31
N ILE A 254 -0.47 -14.74 -17.02
CA ILE A 254 0.79 -15.23 -17.57
C ILE A 254 1.05 -16.68 -17.15
N LYS A 255 1.62 -17.47 -18.04
CA LYS A 255 2.01 -18.87 -17.72
C LYS A 255 3.35 -18.86 -17.01
N ILE A 256 3.53 -19.78 -16.04
CA ILE A 256 4.80 -19.91 -15.28
C ILE A 256 6.00 -20.12 -16.22
N LYS A 257 5.82 -20.92 -17.28
CA LYS A 257 6.88 -21.14 -18.29
C LYS A 257 7.36 -19.88 -19.04
N ASP A 258 6.57 -18.81 -18.99
CA ASP A 258 6.92 -17.53 -19.62
C ASP A 258 7.64 -16.59 -18.64
N LEU A 259 7.89 -17.06 -17.39
CA LEU A 259 8.64 -16.38 -16.33
C LEU A 259 10.11 -16.82 -16.26
N GLN A 260 10.49 -17.83 -17.03
CA GLN A 260 11.84 -18.41 -17.03
C GLN A 260 12.76 -17.73 -18.04
#